data_d9d08ca7874b8ae6a19122a6c1c24d5a
#
_entry.id   d9d08ca7874b8ae6a19122a6c1c24d5a
#
_cell.length_a   1.000
_cell.length_b   1.000
_cell.length_c   1.000
_cell.angle_alpha   90.00
_cell.angle_beta   90.00
_cell.angle_gamma   90.00
#
_symmetry.space_group_name_H-M   'P 1'
#
loop_
_entity.id
_entity.type
_entity.pdbx_description
1 polymer ?
#
loop_
_entity_poly.entity_id
_entity_poly.type
_entity_poly.pdbx_seq_one_letter_code
_entity_poly.pdbx_strand_id
1 'polypeptide(L)'
;MITAAETCDFINEVVCKPANVKELFEFGNFAGTQISRTEVLILLAAIIPVVVVFFGLRKKSVVPGKLQSAVESIFTFVKDEIALGVIGRGGEKFTPYLVSIFLFILVGNLFEVAPLINFPVTSRMALPLFLSLITYFIFVFVGIKEEGFGYISHLVWPPGVPVALKPLVGVIELVSVLLVRPFSLAV
;
A
#
# COMPACT_ATOMS: atom_id res chain seq x y z
N MET A 1 5.85 -8.48 30.39
CA MET A 1 6.70 -7.66 31.28
C MET A 1 7.83 -7.13 30.45
N ILE A 2 7.84 -5.83 30.27
CA ILE A 2 8.75 -5.11 29.37
C ILE A 2 10.08 -4.95 30.11
N THR A 3 11.06 -5.73 29.72
CA THR A 3 12.45 -5.62 30.23
C THR A 3 13.29 -4.58 29.43
N ALA A 4 12.66 -3.53 28.96
CA ALA A 4 13.37 -2.41 28.30
C ALA A 4 13.88 -1.34 29.30
N ALA A 5 13.80 -1.61 30.62
CA ALA A 5 14.13 -0.61 31.64
C ALA A 5 15.56 -0.70 32.16
N GLU A 6 16.40 -1.60 31.61
CA GLU A 6 17.69 -1.90 32.25
C GLU A 6 18.92 -1.11 31.75
N THR A 7 18.75 -0.15 30.85
CA THR A 7 19.90 0.64 30.35
C THR A 7 19.65 2.15 30.23
N CYS A 8 18.64 2.67 30.94
CA CYS A 8 18.44 4.12 31.00
C CYS A 8 18.95 4.67 32.33
N ASP A 9 20.08 5.34 32.30
CA ASP A 9 20.51 6.21 33.39
C ASP A 9 19.73 7.52 33.33
N PHE A 10 18.60 7.58 34.07
CA PHE A 10 17.72 8.75 34.16
C PHE A 10 18.41 10.05 34.61
N ILE A 11 19.67 9.98 34.97
CA ILE A 11 20.44 11.13 35.47
C ILE A 11 21.22 11.83 34.34
N ASN A 12 21.56 11.11 33.25
CA ASN A 12 22.44 11.63 32.19
C ASN A 12 21.83 11.66 30.79
N GLU A 13 20.72 10.99 30.54
CA GLU A 13 20.09 10.93 29.21
C GLU A 13 18.63 11.39 29.26
N VAL A 14 18.36 12.55 28.66
CA VAL A 14 17.00 13.10 28.49
C VAL A 14 16.16 12.27 27.51
N VAL A 15 16.77 11.40 26.71
CA VAL A 15 16.11 10.52 25.76
C VAL A 15 16.74 9.14 25.81
N CYS A 16 15.96 8.15 26.27
CA CYS A 16 16.36 6.75 26.26
C CYS A 16 16.39 6.22 24.81
N LYS A 17 17.59 5.92 24.31
CA LYS A 17 17.74 5.22 23.03
C LYS A 17 17.64 3.71 23.25
N PRO A 18 16.79 2.98 22.52
CA PRO A 18 16.79 1.52 22.62
C PRO A 18 18.16 0.99 22.17
N ALA A 19 18.70 0.03 22.90
CA ALA A 19 20.03 -0.55 22.66
C ALA A 19 20.14 -1.18 21.26
N ASN A 20 19.02 -1.71 20.74
CA ASN A 20 18.92 -2.24 19.38
C ASN A 20 17.58 -1.83 18.76
N VAL A 21 17.64 -1.29 17.54
CA VAL A 21 16.46 -0.95 16.75
C VAL A 21 15.56 -2.19 16.52
N LYS A 22 16.13 -3.38 16.53
CA LYS A 22 15.39 -4.65 16.39
C LYS A 22 14.38 -4.89 17.52
N GLU A 23 14.68 -4.48 18.75
CA GLU A 23 13.79 -4.69 19.91
C GLU A 23 12.48 -3.91 19.79
N LEU A 24 12.45 -2.82 19.03
CA LEU A 24 11.23 -2.07 18.74
C LEU A 24 10.27 -2.84 17.82
N PHE A 25 10.80 -3.80 17.06
CA PHE A 25 10.05 -4.55 16.05
C PHE A 25 9.71 -5.98 16.49
N GLU A 26 10.29 -6.47 17.58
CA GLU A 26 10.09 -7.83 18.09
C GLU A 26 9.17 -7.82 19.31
N PHE A 27 8.03 -8.52 19.23
CA PHE A 27 7.37 -8.96 20.44
C PHE A 27 8.20 -10.12 21.01
N GLY A 28 8.52 -10.05 22.33
CA GLY A 28 9.20 -11.15 22.99
C GLY A 28 8.51 -12.49 22.71
N ASN A 29 9.29 -13.57 22.70
CA ASN A 29 8.87 -14.94 22.38
C ASN A 29 7.50 -15.30 22.90
N PHE A 30 6.49 -15.30 22.04
CA PHE A 30 5.19 -15.83 22.33
C PHE A 30 5.10 -17.23 21.71
N ALA A 31 5.00 -18.26 22.56
CA ALA A 31 4.83 -19.66 22.17
C ALA A 31 5.94 -20.25 21.24
N GLY A 32 7.21 -19.83 21.40
CA GLY A 32 8.33 -20.45 20.66
C GLY A 32 8.49 -20.03 19.20
N THR A 33 7.65 -19.16 18.68
CA THR A 33 7.78 -18.53 17.37
C THR A 33 8.16 -17.06 17.55
N GLN A 34 9.21 -16.64 16.85
CA GLN A 34 9.61 -15.22 16.78
C GLN A 34 8.64 -14.47 15.88
N ILE A 35 7.44 -14.21 16.37
CA ILE A 35 6.44 -13.43 15.63
C ILE A 35 6.80 -11.95 15.77
N SER A 36 7.17 -11.33 14.67
CA SER A 36 7.45 -9.90 14.63
C SER A 36 6.15 -9.10 14.85
N ARG A 37 6.25 -8.03 15.63
CA ARG A 37 5.13 -7.08 15.83
C ARG A 37 4.53 -6.62 14.50
N THR A 38 5.37 -6.40 13.51
CA THR A 38 4.98 -5.98 12.17
C THR A 38 4.11 -7.02 11.47
N GLU A 39 4.43 -8.31 11.61
CA GLU A 39 3.65 -9.39 10.96
C GLU A 39 2.23 -9.47 11.48
N VAL A 40 2.05 -9.33 12.80
CA VAL A 40 0.72 -9.31 13.42
C VAL A 40 -0.08 -8.10 12.95
N LEU A 41 0.55 -6.93 12.87
CA LEU A 41 -0.11 -5.70 12.41
C LEU A 41 -0.47 -5.75 10.92
N ILE A 42 0.37 -6.34 10.07
CA ILE A 42 0.06 -6.58 8.66
C ILE A 42 -1.17 -7.49 8.53
N LEU A 43 -1.20 -8.56 9.29
CA LEU A 43 -2.33 -9.50 9.27
C LEU A 43 -3.62 -8.84 9.75
N LEU A 44 -3.55 -8.04 10.80
CA LEU A 44 -4.70 -7.25 11.29
C LEU A 44 -5.13 -6.20 10.25
N ALA A 45 -4.20 -5.49 9.63
CA ALA A 45 -4.50 -4.53 8.57
C ALA A 45 -5.16 -5.17 7.34
N ALA A 46 -4.89 -6.44 7.06
CA ALA A 46 -5.56 -7.19 6.01
C ALA A 46 -6.94 -7.70 6.42
N ILE A 47 -7.10 -8.20 7.65
CA ILE A 47 -8.35 -8.80 8.12
C ILE A 47 -9.41 -7.74 8.43
N ILE A 48 -9.05 -6.64 9.09
CA ILE A 48 -10.00 -5.61 9.52
C ILE A 48 -10.83 -5.05 8.35
N PRO A 49 -10.25 -4.62 7.22
CA PRO A 49 -11.01 -4.16 6.07
C PRO A 49 -12.00 -5.20 5.53
N VAL A 50 -11.55 -6.45 5.43
CA VAL A 50 -12.41 -7.55 4.94
C VAL A 50 -13.61 -7.73 5.87
N VAL A 51 -13.39 -7.74 7.16
CA VAL A 51 -14.46 -7.87 8.18
C VAL A 51 -15.41 -6.68 8.11
N VAL A 52 -14.88 -5.45 8.05
CA VAL A 52 -15.69 -4.22 7.97
C VAL A 52 -16.55 -4.20 6.72
N VAL A 53 -15.98 -4.51 5.57
CA VAL A 53 -16.72 -4.57 4.29
C VAL A 53 -17.76 -5.69 4.34
N PHE A 54 -17.41 -6.88 4.83
CA PHE A 54 -18.33 -8.01 4.93
C PHE A 54 -19.55 -7.69 5.81
N PHE A 55 -19.33 -7.13 7.00
CA PHE A 55 -20.43 -6.76 7.89
C PHE A 55 -21.21 -5.54 7.39
N GLY A 56 -20.54 -4.57 6.75
CA GLY A 56 -21.17 -3.40 6.15
C GLY A 56 -22.10 -3.75 5.00
N LEU A 57 -21.74 -4.73 4.17
CA LEU A 57 -22.54 -5.12 3.00
C LEU A 57 -23.52 -6.29 3.26
N ARG A 58 -23.43 -6.94 4.45
CA ARG A 58 -24.27 -8.09 4.77
C ARG A 58 -25.76 -7.77 4.86
N LYS A 59 -26.12 -6.58 5.36
CA LYS A 59 -27.50 -6.14 5.48
C LYS A 59 -27.77 -5.04 4.46
N LYS A 60 -28.27 -5.42 3.29
CA LYS A 60 -28.75 -4.45 2.29
C LYS A 60 -30.12 -3.93 2.72
N SER A 61 -30.17 -2.81 3.42
CA SER A 61 -31.41 -2.11 3.74
C SER A 61 -31.53 -0.84 2.90
N VAL A 62 -32.78 -0.47 2.57
CA VAL A 62 -33.08 0.76 1.80
C VAL A 62 -32.64 2.01 2.57
N VAL A 63 -32.63 1.94 3.89
CA VAL A 63 -32.05 2.97 4.76
C VAL A 63 -30.73 2.42 5.30
N PRO A 64 -29.59 2.88 4.77
CA PRO A 64 -28.28 2.35 5.15
C PRO A 64 -27.96 2.70 6.61
N GLY A 65 -27.50 1.72 7.37
CA GLY A 65 -26.95 1.96 8.69
C GLY A 65 -25.62 2.72 8.61
N LYS A 66 -25.15 3.29 9.72
CA LYS A 66 -23.91 4.11 9.77
C LYS A 66 -22.69 3.39 9.16
N LEU A 67 -22.52 2.10 9.45
CA LEU A 67 -21.39 1.31 8.95
C LEU A 67 -21.53 1.02 7.45
N GLN A 68 -22.73 0.69 6.98
CA GLN A 68 -23.01 0.51 5.56
C GLN A 68 -22.76 1.81 4.78
N SER A 69 -23.26 2.94 5.29
CA SER A 69 -23.07 4.27 4.67
C SER A 69 -21.58 4.62 4.57
N ALA A 70 -20.78 4.33 5.62
CA ALA A 70 -19.35 4.60 5.58
C ALA A 70 -18.62 3.74 4.52
N VAL A 71 -18.94 2.45 4.44
CA VAL A 71 -18.34 1.54 3.43
C VAL A 71 -18.75 1.97 2.02
N GLU A 72 -20.03 2.29 1.81
CA GLU A 72 -20.54 2.78 0.51
C GLU A 72 -19.89 4.10 0.11
N SER A 73 -19.70 5.03 1.05
CA SER A 73 -19.02 6.31 0.79
C SER A 73 -17.57 6.12 0.36
N ILE A 74 -16.83 5.22 1.02
CA ILE A 74 -15.46 4.89 0.62
C ILE A 74 -15.43 4.25 -0.77
N PHE A 75 -16.35 3.33 -1.03
CA PHE A 75 -16.44 2.68 -2.33
C PHE A 75 -16.74 3.67 -3.45
N THR A 76 -17.71 4.56 -3.23
CA THR A 76 -18.09 5.63 -4.18
C THR A 76 -16.92 6.60 -4.39
N PHE A 77 -16.26 7.03 -3.33
CA PHE A 77 -15.08 7.88 -3.41
C PHE A 77 -13.99 7.26 -4.27
N VAL A 78 -13.60 6.02 -4.01
CA VAL A 78 -12.55 5.34 -4.79
C VAL A 78 -12.99 5.12 -6.24
N LYS A 79 -14.26 4.79 -6.46
CA LYS A 79 -14.79 4.58 -7.81
C LYS A 79 -14.80 5.89 -8.60
N ASP A 80 -15.37 6.95 -8.06
CA ASP A 80 -15.64 8.17 -8.81
C ASP A 80 -14.40 9.04 -8.93
N GLU A 81 -13.66 9.25 -7.83
CA GLU A 81 -12.50 10.14 -7.83
C GLU A 81 -11.23 9.44 -8.36
N ILE A 82 -11.04 8.14 -8.06
CA ILE A 82 -9.80 7.46 -8.44
C ILE A 82 -10.01 6.65 -9.74
N ALA A 83 -10.98 5.74 -9.77
CA ALA A 83 -11.13 4.85 -10.93
C ALA A 83 -11.63 5.59 -12.17
N LEU A 84 -12.65 6.44 -12.03
CA LEU A 84 -13.21 7.21 -13.14
C LEU A 84 -12.48 8.53 -13.35
N GLY A 85 -12.10 9.23 -12.28
CA GLY A 85 -11.42 10.51 -12.38
C GLY A 85 -10.00 10.43 -12.93
N VAL A 86 -9.22 9.41 -12.51
CA VAL A 86 -7.80 9.27 -12.90
C VAL A 86 -7.62 8.30 -14.07
N ILE A 87 -8.23 7.11 -14.01
CA ILE A 87 -8.07 6.08 -15.05
C ILE A 87 -9.00 6.36 -16.25
N GLY A 88 -10.19 6.90 -15.98
CA GLY A 88 -11.17 7.21 -17.01
C GLY A 88 -12.05 6.02 -17.40
N ARG A 89 -12.55 6.03 -18.65
CA ARG A 89 -13.45 4.97 -19.15
C ARG A 89 -12.78 3.62 -19.13
N GLY A 90 -13.36 2.67 -18.37
CA GLY A 90 -12.79 1.32 -18.16
C GLY A 90 -12.14 1.12 -16.81
N GLY A 91 -11.86 2.19 -16.05
CA GLY A 91 -11.31 2.16 -14.69
C GLY A 91 -12.23 1.44 -13.68
N GLU A 92 -13.53 1.39 -13.96
CA GLU A 92 -14.52 0.70 -13.08
C GLU A 92 -14.16 -0.77 -12.78
N LYS A 93 -13.53 -1.46 -13.73
CA LYS A 93 -13.09 -2.86 -13.56
C LYS A 93 -12.06 -3.03 -12.46
N PHE A 94 -11.28 -1.97 -12.18
CA PHE A 94 -10.22 -1.95 -11.18
C PHE A 94 -10.70 -1.44 -9.82
N THR A 95 -11.93 -0.94 -9.71
CA THR A 95 -12.49 -0.42 -8.46
C THR A 95 -12.33 -1.38 -7.28
N PRO A 96 -12.66 -2.69 -7.36
CA PRO A 96 -12.51 -3.59 -6.22
C PRO A 96 -11.05 -3.75 -5.77
N TYR A 97 -10.11 -3.76 -6.70
CA TYR A 97 -8.68 -3.80 -6.40
C TYR A 97 -8.21 -2.51 -5.72
N LEU A 98 -8.60 -1.35 -6.27
CA LEU A 98 -8.26 -0.04 -5.72
C LEU A 98 -8.84 0.16 -4.31
N VAL A 99 -10.09 -0.24 -4.08
CA VAL A 99 -10.72 -0.21 -2.76
C VAL A 99 -9.98 -1.09 -1.77
N SER A 100 -9.57 -2.28 -2.18
CA SER A 100 -8.84 -3.22 -1.31
C SER A 100 -7.49 -2.64 -0.87
N ILE A 101 -6.70 -2.08 -1.80
CA ILE A 101 -5.43 -1.44 -1.47
C ILE A 101 -5.65 -0.19 -0.62
N PHE A 102 -6.62 0.65 -0.99
CA PHE A 102 -6.94 1.87 -0.25
C PHE A 102 -7.28 1.57 1.20
N LEU A 103 -8.18 0.62 1.45
CA LEU A 103 -8.58 0.22 2.80
C LEU A 103 -7.42 -0.42 3.58
N PHE A 104 -6.60 -1.24 2.94
CA PHE A 104 -5.44 -1.85 3.56
C PHE A 104 -4.45 -0.79 4.04
N ILE A 105 -4.11 0.17 3.19
CA ILE A 105 -3.19 1.26 3.52
C ILE A 105 -3.81 2.19 4.57
N LEU A 106 -5.10 2.50 4.45
CA LEU A 106 -5.83 3.34 5.40
C LEU A 106 -5.79 2.74 6.81
N VAL A 107 -6.14 1.47 6.95
CA VAL A 107 -6.13 0.79 8.26
C VAL A 107 -4.70 0.65 8.79
N GLY A 108 -3.73 0.34 7.91
CA GLY A 108 -2.32 0.26 8.28
C GLY A 108 -1.78 1.58 8.84
N ASN A 109 -2.19 2.71 8.28
CA ASN A 109 -1.80 4.04 8.76
C ASN A 109 -2.59 4.48 10.01
N LEU A 110 -3.86 4.04 10.14
CA LEU A 110 -4.63 4.28 11.37
C LEU A 110 -3.98 3.66 12.60
N PHE A 111 -3.22 2.58 12.46
CA PHE A 111 -2.46 1.99 13.57
C PHE A 111 -1.37 2.91 14.11
N GLU A 112 -0.83 3.82 13.32
CA GLU A 112 0.11 4.84 13.78
C GLU A 112 -0.54 5.83 14.75
N VAL A 113 -1.77 6.25 14.44
CA VAL A 113 -2.51 7.22 15.25
C VAL A 113 -3.12 6.57 16.50
N ALA A 114 -3.28 5.25 16.51
CA ALA A 114 -3.86 4.53 17.64
C ALA A 114 -2.91 4.55 18.86
N PRO A 115 -3.33 5.13 20.01
CA PRO A 115 -2.45 5.38 21.17
C PRO A 115 -1.86 4.11 21.80
N LEU A 116 -2.44 2.94 21.53
CA LEU A 116 -1.98 1.65 22.03
C LEU A 116 -0.95 0.97 21.11
N ILE A 117 -0.99 1.27 19.83
CA ILE A 117 -0.18 0.58 18.80
C ILE A 117 1.01 1.46 18.42
N ASN A 118 0.75 2.73 18.08
CA ASN A 118 1.72 3.77 17.76
C ASN A 118 2.84 3.30 16.80
N PHE A 119 2.47 2.47 15.80
CA PHE A 119 3.40 1.88 14.86
C PHE A 119 2.75 1.73 13.47
N PRO A 120 3.26 2.42 12.43
CA PRO A 120 2.73 2.29 11.09
C PRO A 120 3.17 0.96 10.46
N VAL A 121 2.22 0.25 9.88
CA VAL A 121 2.47 -1.03 9.19
C VAL A 121 3.39 -0.82 7.98
N THR A 122 3.33 0.36 7.37
CA THR A 122 4.11 0.77 6.20
C THR A 122 5.55 1.20 6.51
N SER A 123 5.97 1.21 7.79
CA SER A 123 7.31 1.63 8.21
C SER A 123 8.45 0.78 7.64
N ARG A 124 8.18 -0.46 7.29
CA ARG A 124 9.14 -1.33 6.58
C ARG A 124 8.95 -1.20 5.08
N MET A 125 9.99 -0.80 4.37
CA MET A 125 9.98 -0.63 2.91
C MET A 125 9.62 -1.91 2.13
N ALA A 126 9.76 -3.07 2.76
CA ALA A 126 9.42 -4.36 2.15
C ALA A 126 7.93 -4.47 1.77
N LEU A 127 7.02 -3.97 2.62
CA LEU A 127 5.59 -4.04 2.37
C LEU A 127 5.14 -3.09 1.25
N PRO A 128 5.46 -1.77 1.28
CA PRO A 128 5.16 -0.89 0.16
C PRO A 128 5.77 -1.36 -1.16
N LEU A 129 7.03 -1.85 -1.13
CA LEU A 129 7.69 -2.39 -2.31
C LEU A 129 6.94 -3.60 -2.89
N PHE A 130 6.47 -4.52 -2.04
CA PHE A 130 5.69 -5.67 -2.48
C PHE A 130 4.36 -5.25 -3.12
N LEU A 131 3.64 -4.31 -2.50
CA LEU A 131 2.39 -3.77 -3.05
C LEU A 131 2.63 -3.02 -4.38
N SER A 132 3.71 -2.25 -4.46
CA SER A 132 4.06 -1.53 -5.68
C SER A 132 4.40 -2.48 -6.82
N LEU A 133 5.12 -3.58 -6.55
CA LEU A 133 5.41 -4.60 -7.55
C LEU A 133 4.14 -5.28 -8.06
N ILE A 134 3.22 -5.65 -7.18
CA ILE A 134 1.93 -6.23 -7.60
C ILE A 134 1.18 -5.25 -8.50
N THR A 135 1.07 -3.98 -8.09
CA THR A 135 0.39 -2.93 -8.87
C THR A 135 1.08 -2.73 -10.22
N TYR A 136 2.41 -2.73 -10.24
CA TYR A 136 3.20 -2.61 -11.46
C TYR A 136 2.96 -3.78 -12.43
N PHE A 137 2.95 -5.02 -11.93
CA PHE A 137 2.65 -6.19 -12.76
C PHE A 137 1.23 -6.12 -13.35
N ILE A 138 0.24 -5.71 -12.56
CA ILE A 138 -1.13 -5.52 -13.04
C ILE A 138 -1.17 -4.45 -14.13
N PHE A 139 -0.49 -3.33 -13.93
CA PHE A 139 -0.41 -2.23 -14.90
C PHE A 139 0.20 -2.68 -16.22
N VAL A 140 1.34 -3.38 -16.17
CA VAL A 140 2.01 -3.89 -17.38
C VAL A 140 1.15 -4.93 -18.10
N PHE A 141 0.55 -5.85 -17.32
CA PHE A 141 -0.30 -6.90 -17.88
C PHE A 141 -1.55 -6.32 -18.59
N VAL A 142 -2.18 -5.33 -17.98
CA VAL A 142 -3.34 -4.65 -18.58
C VAL A 142 -2.94 -3.88 -19.82
N GLY A 143 -1.81 -3.15 -19.79
CA GLY A 143 -1.30 -2.43 -20.96
C GLY A 143 -1.03 -3.36 -22.14
N ILE A 144 -0.39 -4.51 -21.90
CA ILE A 144 -0.14 -5.52 -22.93
C ILE A 144 -1.45 -6.14 -23.44
N LYS A 145 -2.43 -6.34 -22.57
CA LYS A 145 -3.72 -6.93 -22.95
C LYS A 145 -4.57 -6.00 -23.82
N GLU A 146 -4.51 -4.69 -23.59
CA GLU A 146 -5.32 -3.71 -24.34
C GLU A 146 -4.67 -3.28 -25.65
N GLU A 147 -3.36 -3.03 -25.67
CA GLU A 147 -2.62 -2.55 -26.85
C GLU A 147 -1.74 -3.63 -27.54
N GLY A 148 -1.69 -4.84 -26.95
CA GLY A 148 -0.84 -5.92 -27.43
C GLY A 148 0.66 -5.59 -27.29
N PHE A 149 1.48 -6.19 -28.16
CA PHE A 149 2.93 -5.92 -28.20
C PHE A 149 3.27 -4.48 -28.62
N GLY A 150 2.32 -3.75 -29.21
CA GLY A 150 2.46 -2.33 -29.51
C GLY A 150 2.69 -1.47 -28.28
N TYR A 151 2.14 -1.85 -27.13
CA TYR A 151 2.34 -1.18 -25.85
C TYR A 151 3.82 -1.02 -25.47
N ILE A 152 4.61 -2.10 -25.61
CA ILE A 152 6.06 -2.05 -25.33
C ILE A 152 6.77 -1.12 -26.31
N SER A 153 6.37 -1.14 -27.58
CA SER A 153 6.93 -0.25 -28.61
C SER A 153 6.58 1.22 -28.35
N HIS A 154 5.34 1.50 -27.96
CA HIS A 154 4.91 2.86 -27.59
C HIS A 154 5.56 3.36 -26.30
N LEU A 155 5.83 2.43 -25.37
CA LEU A 155 6.49 2.72 -24.12
C LEU A 155 7.96 3.12 -24.31
N VAL A 156 8.67 2.42 -25.24
CA VAL A 156 10.09 2.68 -25.53
C VAL A 156 10.24 3.82 -26.55
N TRP A 157 9.29 3.95 -27.49
CA TRP A 157 9.34 4.96 -28.54
C TRP A 157 8.05 5.76 -28.62
N PRO A 158 7.91 6.79 -27.78
CA PRO A 158 6.72 7.63 -27.78
C PRO A 158 6.59 8.36 -29.12
N PRO A 159 5.36 8.45 -29.68
CA PRO A 159 5.10 9.19 -30.92
C PRO A 159 5.37 10.69 -30.70
N GLY A 160 5.98 11.35 -31.71
CA GLY A 160 6.25 12.79 -31.66
C GLY A 160 7.71 13.18 -31.37
N VAL A 161 8.60 12.23 -31.09
CA VAL A 161 10.02 12.51 -30.83
C VAL A 161 10.80 12.50 -32.15
N PRO A 162 11.68 13.51 -32.42
CA PRO A 162 12.58 13.53 -33.59
C PRO A 162 13.45 12.26 -33.63
N VAL A 163 13.65 11.71 -34.82
CA VAL A 163 14.35 10.42 -35.05
C VAL A 163 15.74 10.40 -34.41
N ALA A 164 16.45 11.53 -34.42
CA ALA A 164 17.80 11.64 -33.82
C ALA A 164 17.81 11.48 -32.30
N LEU A 165 16.72 11.83 -31.60
CA LEU A 165 16.60 11.75 -30.15
C LEU A 165 15.90 10.47 -29.66
N LYS A 166 15.29 9.70 -30.56
CA LYS A 166 14.57 8.46 -30.23
C LYS A 166 15.37 7.47 -29.38
N PRO A 167 16.64 7.13 -29.68
CA PRO A 167 17.38 6.16 -28.89
C PRO A 167 17.66 6.66 -27.46
N LEU A 168 17.93 7.96 -27.31
CA LEU A 168 18.18 8.55 -26.00
C LEU A 168 16.90 8.56 -25.15
N VAL A 169 15.80 9.02 -25.73
CA VAL A 169 14.49 9.05 -25.04
C VAL A 169 14.01 7.63 -24.73
N GLY A 170 14.21 6.67 -25.64
CA GLY A 170 13.84 5.28 -25.41
C GLY A 170 14.56 4.64 -24.23
N VAL A 171 15.86 4.91 -24.06
CA VAL A 171 16.62 4.42 -22.90
C VAL A 171 16.13 5.07 -21.59
N ILE A 172 15.90 6.37 -21.61
CA ILE A 172 15.39 7.10 -20.42
C ILE A 172 14.01 6.59 -20.04
N GLU A 173 13.10 6.40 -21.00
CA GLU A 173 11.75 5.91 -20.76
C GLU A 173 11.78 4.47 -20.24
N LEU A 174 12.63 3.60 -20.79
CA LEU A 174 12.78 2.23 -20.35
C LEU A 174 13.28 2.16 -18.90
N VAL A 175 14.29 2.96 -18.55
CA VAL A 175 14.79 3.05 -17.16
C VAL A 175 13.72 3.63 -16.24
N SER A 176 13.00 4.66 -16.68
CA SER A 176 11.92 5.28 -15.92
C SER A 176 10.81 4.29 -15.62
N VAL A 177 10.35 3.54 -16.60
CA VAL A 177 9.25 2.58 -16.45
C VAL A 177 9.69 1.37 -15.62
N LEU A 178 10.89 0.84 -15.87
CA LEU A 178 11.34 -0.41 -15.23
C LEU A 178 11.83 -0.20 -13.79
N LEU A 179 12.52 0.91 -13.51
CA LEU A 179 13.15 1.17 -12.22
C LEU A 179 12.45 2.27 -11.43
N VAL A 180 12.24 3.43 -12.05
CA VAL A 180 11.75 4.60 -11.32
C VAL A 180 10.29 4.44 -10.89
N ARG A 181 9.42 3.91 -11.77
CA ARG A 181 7.99 3.72 -11.45
C ARG A 181 7.74 2.78 -10.27
N PRO A 182 8.26 1.53 -10.22
CA PRO A 182 8.03 0.67 -9.06
C PRO A 182 8.65 1.24 -7.79
N PHE A 183 9.80 1.92 -7.90
CA PHE A 183 10.44 2.55 -6.76
C PHE A 183 9.63 3.75 -6.24
N SER A 184 9.18 4.64 -7.12
CA SER A 184 8.36 5.79 -6.73
C SER A 184 6.98 5.42 -6.20
N LEU A 185 6.44 4.25 -6.62
CA LEU A 185 5.20 3.72 -6.04
C LEU A 185 5.41 3.12 -4.64
N ALA A 186 6.65 2.75 -4.29
CA ALA A 186 6.98 2.14 -3.00
C ALA A 186 7.34 3.18 -1.93
N VAL A 187 7.78 4.36 -2.32
CA VAL A 187 8.18 5.47 -1.44
C VAL A 187 7.03 6.44 -1.24
#